data_d8cea75c875cbe7ff1869d82eb3481fd
#
_entry.id   d8cea75c875cbe7ff1869d82eb3481fd
#
_cell.length_a   1.000
_cell.length_b   1.000
_cell.length_c   1.000
_cell.angle_alpha   90.00
_cell.angle_beta   90.00
_cell.angle_gamma   90.00
#
_symmetry.space_group_name_H-M   'P 1'
#
loop_
_entity.id
_entity.type
_entity.pdbx_description
1 polymer ?
#
loop_
_entity_poly.entity_id
_entity_poly.type
_entity_poly.pdbx_seq_one_letter_code
_entity_poly.pdbx_strand_id
1 'polypeptide(L)'
;TETDMEEARNVLLDEYQPVLEKAVNSLIEISTVAENDAKRDYEDTTSMQEILIIAQLSMAGVALVITLLLSTYLTRGIVKPITELETAAGKIVSGDFDINVTYVSKDEMGSLAEAFKNMAAILGDVIADASMLLEEMANGNFDVRTRAEERYVGRCQNLLISIRKLNRDLSLTMGQINKSADQVASGSGQVSSGAQALAQGATEQAAAVQELAATIANISQQVKDTAENARDARNQSNMAGDEVEKC
;
A
#
# COMPACT_ATOMS: atom_id res chain seq x y z
N THR A 1 -30.68 -112.81 66.52
CA THR A 1 -31.97 -113.55 66.38
C THR A 1 -32.88 -112.67 65.47
N GLU A 2 -33.90 -113.22 64.84
CA GLU A 2 -34.81 -112.48 63.88
C GLU A 2 -35.48 -111.27 64.51
N THR A 3 -35.68 -111.31 65.84
CA THR A 3 -36.23 -110.17 66.62
C THR A 3 -35.31 -108.93 66.67
N ASP A 4 -33.99 -109.14 66.79
CA ASP A 4 -33.00 -108.03 66.82
C ASP A 4 -32.86 -107.32 65.48
N MET A 5 -33.10 -108.02 64.36
CA MET A 5 -33.09 -107.38 63.00
C MET A 5 -34.36 -106.60 62.76
N GLU A 6 -35.50 -107.02 63.29
CA GLU A 6 -36.75 -106.31 63.16
C GLU A 6 -36.79 -105.02 64.01
N GLU A 7 -36.18 -105.07 65.21
CA GLU A 7 -36.04 -103.89 66.08
C GLU A 7 -35.06 -102.91 65.47
N ALA A 8 -33.95 -103.34 64.94
CA ALA A 8 -33.00 -102.47 64.22
C ALA A 8 -33.60 -101.84 62.92
N ARG A 9 -34.44 -102.63 62.24
CA ARG A 9 -35.16 -102.13 61.05
C ARG A 9 -36.22 -101.09 61.43
N ASN A 10 -36.94 -101.26 62.49
CA ASN A 10 -37.97 -100.30 62.96
C ASN A 10 -37.33 -99.03 63.48
N VAL A 11 -36.21 -99.05 64.15
CA VAL A 11 -35.43 -97.89 64.56
C VAL A 11 -34.92 -97.15 63.32
N LEU A 12 -34.48 -97.90 62.31
CA LEU A 12 -34.01 -97.30 61.08
C LEU A 12 -35.13 -96.65 60.26
N LEU A 13 -36.32 -97.26 60.27
CA LEU A 13 -37.48 -96.70 59.52
C LEU A 13 -38.24 -95.62 60.29
N ASP A 14 -38.39 -95.75 61.62
CA ASP A 14 -39.20 -94.82 62.38
C ASP A 14 -38.40 -93.61 62.95
N GLU A 15 -37.12 -93.82 63.26
CA GLU A 15 -36.32 -92.79 63.91
C GLU A 15 -35.31 -92.12 62.98
N TYR A 16 -34.65 -92.86 62.10
CA TYR A 16 -33.63 -92.23 61.22
C TYR A 16 -34.13 -91.84 59.85
N GLN A 17 -35.11 -92.56 59.23
CA GLN A 17 -35.64 -92.17 57.95
C GLN A 17 -36.27 -90.78 57.95
N PRO A 18 -37.14 -90.38 58.88
CA PRO A 18 -37.72 -89.05 58.91
C PRO A 18 -36.66 -87.93 59.14
N VAL A 19 -35.60 -88.23 59.88
CA VAL A 19 -34.47 -87.25 60.06
C VAL A 19 -33.67 -87.10 58.80
N LEU A 20 -33.37 -88.17 58.05
CA LEU A 20 -32.70 -88.16 56.78
C LEU A 20 -33.56 -87.44 55.72
N GLU A 21 -34.84 -87.74 55.68
CA GLU A 21 -35.76 -87.06 54.74
C GLU A 21 -35.84 -85.53 55.00
N LYS A 22 -35.90 -85.14 56.28
CA LYS A 22 -35.85 -83.75 56.69
C LYS A 22 -34.53 -83.06 56.31
N ALA A 23 -33.41 -83.76 56.53
CA ALA A 23 -32.10 -83.24 56.15
C ALA A 23 -31.93 -83.11 54.63
N VAL A 24 -32.41 -84.06 53.85
CA VAL A 24 -32.40 -84.02 52.39
C VAL A 24 -33.33 -82.92 51.91
N ASN A 25 -34.50 -82.74 52.44
CA ASN A 25 -35.42 -81.68 52.10
C ASN A 25 -34.86 -80.31 52.43
N SER A 26 -34.19 -80.14 53.60
CA SER A 26 -33.51 -78.91 53.97
C SER A 26 -32.33 -78.61 53.03
N LEU A 27 -31.57 -79.59 52.57
CA LEU A 27 -30.50 -79.42 51.57
C LEU A 27 -31.06 -79.02 50.20
N ILE A 28 -32.19 -79.63 49.77
CA ILE A 28 -32.86 -79.25 48.54
C ILE A 28 -33.38 -77.76 48.58
N GLU A 29 -33.97 -77.43 49.77
CA GLU A 29 -34.44 -76.05 49.97
C GLU A 29 -33.31 -75.02 49.94
N ILE A 30 -32.19 -75.30 50.61
CA ILE A 30 -30.98 -74.46 50.57
C ILE A 30 -30.43 -74.34 49.11
N SER A 31 -30.38 -75.49 48.41
CA SER A 31 -29.92 -75.55 47.04
C SER A 31 -30.81 -74.71 46.08
N THR A 32 -32.15 -74.84 46.24
CA THR A 32 -33.12 -74.03 45.43
C THR A 32 -33.09 -72.54 45.76
N VAL A 33 -32.89 -72.14 46.99
CA VAL A 33 -32.73 -70.77 47.42
C VAL A 33 -31.42 -70.19 46.82
N ALA A 34 -30.30 -70.94 46.97
CA ALA A 34 -29.03 -70.55 46.45
C ALA A 34 -29.05 -70.42 44.90
N GLU A 35 -29.73 -71.34 44.20
CA GLU A 35 -29.88 -71.27 42.75
C GLU A 35 -30.76 -70.05 42.30
N ASN A 36 -31.84 -69.79 43.03
CA ASN A 36 -32.72 -68.68 42.77
C ASN A 36 -32.03 -67.29 43.04
N ASP A 37 -31.27 -67.21 44.13
CA ASP A 37 -30.51 -66.02 44.47
C ASP A 37 -29.42 -65.76 43.39
N ALA A 38 -28.66 -66.77 43.00
CA ALA A 38 -27.65 -66.69 41.97
C ALA A 38 -28.27 -66.28 40.61
N LYS A 39 -29.45 -66.78 40.28
CA LYS A 39 -30.16 -66.40 39.05
C LYS A 39 -30.69 -64.97 39.11
N ARG A 40 -31.18 -64.53 40.25
CA ARG A 40 -31.59 -63.10 40.43
C ARG A 40 -30.40 -62.15 40.31
N ASP A 41 -29.29 -62.44 40.98
CA ASP A 41 -28.08 -61.66 40.95
C ASP A 41 -27.52 -61.60 39.53
N TYR A 42 -27.62 -62.66 38.73
CA TYR A 42 -27.22 -62.65 37.31
C TYR A 42 -28.14 -61.81 36.44
N GLU A 43 -29.48 -61.91 36.63
CA GLU A 43 -30.47 -61.12 35.89
C GLU A 43 -30.36 -59.63 36.25
N ASP A 44 -30.20 -59.27 37.52
CA ASP A 44 -30.01 -57.93 38.01
C ASP A 44 -28.66 -57.31 37.46
N THR A 45 -27.60 -58.09 37.47
CA THR A 45 -26.29 -57.63 36.93
C THR A 45 -26.34 -57.44 35.44
N THR A 46 -27.03 -58.32 34.70
CA THR A 46 -27.14 -58.19 33.23
C THR A 46 -28.00 -56.95 32.82
N SER A 47 -29.11 -56.76 33.55
CA SER A 47 -29.96 -55.56 33.31
C SER A 47 -29.26 -54.26 33.66
N MET A 48 -28.48 -54.21 34.71
CA MET A 48 -27.62 -53.06 35.05
C MET A 48 -26.55 -52.80 33.94
N GLN A 49 -25.92 -53.86 33.43
CA GLN A 49 -24.95 -53.71 32.32
C GLN A 49 -25.57 -53.13 31.05
N GLU A 50 -26.75 -53.58 30.64
CA GLU A 50 -27.48 -53.04 29.50
C GLU A 50 -27.82 -51.57 29.69
N ILE A 51 -28.33 -51.17 30.86
CA ILE A 51 -28.60 -49.76 31.19
C ILE A 51 -27.32 -48.92 31.12
N LEU A 52 -26.21 -49.40 31.66
CA LEU A 52 -24.92 -48.70 31.62
C LEU A 52 -24.39 -48.52 30.19
N ILE A 53 -24.50 -49.54 29.31
CA ILE A 53 -24.12 -49.47 27.92
C ILE A 53 -24.96 -48.43 27.16
N ILE A 54 -26.27 -48.45 27.34
CA ILE A 54 -27.20 -47.50 26.74
C ILE A 54 -26.88 -46.06 27.22
N ALA A 55 -26.63 -45.87 28.51
CA ALA A 55 -26.24 -44.59 29.08
C ALA A 55 -24.91 -44.07 28.51
N GLN A 56 -23.89 -44.95 28.36
CA GLN A 56 -22.61 -44.59 27.74
C GLN A 56 -22.75 -44.21 26.26
N LEU A 57 -23.52 -44.98 25.48
CA LEU A 57 -23.77 -44.68 24.07
C LEU A 57 -24.55 -43.39 23.89
N SER A 58 -25.56 -43.12 24.73
CA SER A 58 -26.32 -41.86 24.68
C SER A 58 -25.44 -40.65 25.03
N MET A 59 -24.60 -40.77 26.07
CA MET A 59 -23.66 -39.70 26.45
C MET A 59 -22.63 -39.44 25.35
N ALA A 60 -22.09 -40.46 24.71
CA ALA A 60 -21.18 -40.34 23.57
C ALA A 60 -21.87 -39.64 22.36
N GLY A 61 -23.13 -40.01 22.07
CA GLY A 61 -23.94 -39.37 21.02
C GLY A 61 -24.15 -37.85 21.28
N VAL A 62 -24.51 -37.52 22.53
CA VAL A 62 -24.68 -36.09 22.94
C VAL A 62 -23.36 -35.33 22.84
N ALA A 63 -22.24 -35.89 23.29
CA ALA A 63 -20.94 -35.28 23.19
C ALA A 63 -20.52 -35.02 21.74
N LEU A 64 -20.81 -35.96 20.83
CA LEU A 64 -20.53 -35.81 19.40
C LEU A 64 -21.35 -34.69 18.78
N VAL A 65 -22.64 -34.59 19.10
CA VAL A 65 -23.50 -33.46 18.61
C VAL A 65 -23.01 -32.12 19.12
N ILE A 66 -22.65 -32.00 20.40
CA ILE A 66 -22.13 -30.78 20.98
C ILE A 66 -20.81 -30.40 20.30
N THR A 67 -19.93 -31.35 20.04
CA THR A 67 -18.64 -31.10 19.35
C THR A 67 -18.87 -30.59 17.94
N LEU A 68 -19.79 -31.16 17.17
CA LEU A 68 -20.13 -30.69 15.84
C LEU A 68 -20.74 -29.27 15.83
N LEU A 69 -21.62 -28.96 16.78
CA LEU A 69 -22.21 -27.65 16.95
C LEU A 69 -21.14 -26.59 17.29
N LEU A 70 -20.25 -26.91 18.26
CA LEU A 70 -19.14 -26.02 18.63
C LEU A 70 -18.17 -25.81 17.47
N SER A 71 -17.83 -26.88 16.74
CA SER A 71 -16.95 -26.80 15.57
C SER A 71 -17.52 -25.87 14.48
N THR A 72 -18.80 -26.01 14.16
CA THR A 72 -19.46 -25.14 13.17
C THR A 72 -19.59 -23.68 13.65
N TYR A 73 -19.85 -23.49 14.93
CA TYR A 73 -19.91 -22.15 15.55
C TYR A 73 -18.55 -21.46 15.51
N LEU A 74 -17.48 -22.13 15.95
CA LEU A 74 -16.11 -21.59 15.93
C LEU A 74 -15.63 -21.32 14.50
N THR A 75 -15.89 -22.23 13.55
CA THR A 75 -15.48 -22.07 12.16
C THR A 75 -16.14 -20.86 11.52
N ARG A 76 -17.44 -20.64 11.72
CA ARG A 76 -18.18 -19.53 11.12
C ARG A 76 -17.97 -18.21 11.84
N GLY A 77 -17.82 -18.23 13.16
CA GLY A 77 -17.70 -17.03 13.99
C GLY A 77 -16.26 -16.50 14.12
N ILE A 78 -15.26 -17.35 13.98
CA ILE A 78 -13.86 -16.98 14.23
C ILE A 78 -12.97 -17.28 13.04
N VAL A 79 -12.91 -18.53 12.59
CA VAL A 79 -11.94 -18.96 11.58
C VAL A 79 -12.17 -18.27 10.24
N LYS A 80 -13.41 -18.27 9.76
CA LYS A 80 -13.76 -17.65 8.46
C LYS A 80 -13.46 -16.16 8.42
N PRO A 81 -13.88 -15.32 9.39
CA PRO A 81 -13.53 -13.91 9.42
C PRO A 81 -12.03 -13.64 9.45
N ILE A 82 -11.28 -14.41 10.24
CA ILE A 82 -9.82 -14.27 10.32
C ILE A 82 -9.19 -14.54 8.96
N THR A 83 -9.61 -15.59 8.24
CA THR A 83 -9.09 -15.91 6.91
C THR A 83 -9.45 -14.83 5.88
N GLU A 84 -10.65 -14.22 5.96
CA GLU A 84 -11.02 -13.08 5.11
C GLU A 84 -10.11 -11.87 5.39
N LEU A 85 -9.84 -11.57 6.66
CA LEU A 85 -8.94 -10.48 7.06
C LEU A 85 -7.49 -10.74 6.66
N GLU A 86 -7.01 -11.98 6.79
CA GLU A 86 -5.68 -12.39 6.32
C GLU A 86 -5.53 -12.17 4.81
N THR A 87 -6.53 -12.59 4.04
CA THR A 87 -6.55 -12.37 2.58
C THR A 87 -6.56 -10.88 2.24
N ALA A 88 -7.38 -10.10 2.94
CA ALA A 88 -7.44 -8.65 2.76
C ALA A 88 -6.12 -7.96 3.14
N ALA A 89 -5.45 -8.41 4.23
CA ALA A 89 -4.13 -7.93 4.60
C ALA A 89 -3.09 -8.21 3.51
N GLY A 90 -3.12 -9.42 2.92
CA GLY A 90 -2.25 -9.79 1.79
C GLY A 90 -2.43 -8.87 0.58
N LYS A 91 -3.67 -8.48 0.27
CA LYS A 91 -3.95 -7.50 -0.78
C LYS A 91 -3.35 -6.12 -0.46
N ILE A 92 -3.58 -5.62 0.75
CA ILE A 92 -3.01 -4.33 1.17
C ILE A 92 -1.48 -4.32 1.07
N VAL A 93 -0.81 -5.41 1.48
CA VAL A 93 0.65 -5.56 1.36
C VAL A 93 1.11 -5.51 -0.10
N SER A 94 0.32 -6.01 -1.04
CA SER A 94 0.60 -5.90 -2.48
C SER A 94 0.23 -4.55 -3.11
N GLY A 95 -0.31 -3.61 -2.31
CA GLY A 95 -0.75 -2.30 -2.78
C GLY A 95 -2.17 -2.27 -3.35
N ASP A 96 -2.92 -3.37 -3.24
CA ASP A 96 -4.33 -3.44 -3.62
C ASP A 96 -5.20 -3.12 -2.39
N PHE A 97 -5.77 -1.91 -2.38
CA PHE A 97 -6.65 -1.43 -1.31
C PHE A 97 -8.12 -1.76 -1.56
N ASP A 98 -8.47 -2.33 -2.73
CA ASP A 98 -9.81 -2.81 -3.03
C ASP A 98 -10.03 -4.19 -2.38
N ILE A 99 -10.30 -4.15 -1.09
CA ILE A 99 -10.53 -5.35 -0.28
C ILE A 99 -12.02 -5.66 -0.18
N ASN A 100 -12.34 -6.96 -0.25
CA ASN A 100 -13.68 -7.45 -0.04
C ASN A 100 -13.76 -8.26 1.26
N VAL A 101 -14.07 -7.62 2.38
CA VAL A 101 -14.36 -8.26 3.66
C VAL A 101 -15.87 -8.28 3.83
N THR A 102 -16.49 -9.47 3.77
CA THR A 102 -17.95 -9.64 3.78
C THR A 102 -18.51 -9.88 5.17
N TYR A 103 -17.67 -10.20 6.14
CA TYR A 103 -18.12 -10.51 7.50
C TYR A 103 -18.74 -9.30 8.18
N VAL A 104 -19.97 -9.50 8.67
CA VAL A 104 -20.74 -8.50 9.43
C VAL A 104 -21.29 -9.18 10.69
N SER A 105 -20.92 -8.68 11.86
CA SER A 105 -21.41 -9.13 13.15
C SER A 105 -21.43 -7.96 14.13
N LYS A 106 -22.12 -8.12 15.25
CA LYS A 106 -22.13 -7.15 16.36
C LYS A 106 -21.13 -7.47 17.46
N ASP A 107 -20.31 -8.49 17.25
CA ASP A 107 -19.22 -8.92 18.14
C ASP A 107 -17.90 -8.20 17.85
N GLU A 108 -16.87 -8.57 18.59
CA GLU A 108 -15.52 -8.00 18.45
C GLU A 108 -14.92 -8.28 17.08
N MET A 109 -15.25 -9.42 16.46
CA MET A 109 -14.80 -9.76 15.11
C MET A 109 -15.46 -8.87 14.04
N GLY A 110 -16.74 -8.52 14.21
CA GLY A 110 -17.43 -7.58 13.34
C GLY A 110 -16.84 -6.17 13.45
N SER A 111 -16.56 -5.72 14.66
CA SER A 111 -15.89 -4.44 14.90
C SER A 111 -14.50 -4.39 14.28
N LEU A 112 -13.72 -5.48 14.40
CA LEU A 112 -12.41 -5.61 13.77
C LEU A 112 -12.50 -5.56 12.25
N ALA A 113 -13.45 -6.28 11.65
CA ALA A 113 -13.67 -6.28 10.20
C ALA A 113 -14.02 -4.88 9.67
N GLU A 114 -14.86 -4.14 10.38
CA GLU A 114 -15.23 -2.76 10.01
C GLU A 114 -14.04 -1.79 10.13
N ALA A 115 -13.28 -1.87 11.23
CA ALA A 115 -12.08 -1.08 11.41
C ALA A 115 -11.05 -1.33 10.30
N PHE A 116 -10.90 -2.60 9.88
CA PHE A 116 -10.01 -3.00 8.81
C PHE A 116 -10.45 -2.46 7.44
N LYS A 117 -11.76 -2.51 7.13
CA LYS A 117 -12.33 -1.89 5.92
C LYS A 117 -12.08 -0.38 5.88
N ASN A 118 -12.35 0.29 6.99
CA ASN A 118 -12.16 1.74 7.08
C ASN A 118 -10.69 2.12 6.90
N MET A 119 -9.77 1.35 7.48
CA MET A 119 -8.33 1.55 7.30
C MET A 119 -7.94 1.41 5.83
N ALA A 120 -8.37 0.34 5.16
CA ALA A 120 -8.04 0.13 3.75
C ALA A 120 -8.63 1.22 2.85
N ALA A 121 -9.87 1.64 3.09
CA ALA A 121 -10.51 2.72 2.33
C ALA A 121 -9.74 4.05 2.50
N ILE A 122 -9.39 4.42 3.73
CA ILE A 122 -8.62 5.65 3.99
C ILE A 122 -7.26 5.59 3.29
N LEU A 123 -6.53 4.48 3.39
CA LEU A 123 -5.23 4.33 2.73
C LEU A 123 -5.36 4.38 1.21
N GLY A 124 -6.36 3.69 0.65
CA GLY A 124 -6.65 3.71 -0.77
C GLY A 124 -6.95 5.12 -1.29
N ASP A 125 -7.84 5.85 -0.61
CA ASP A 125 -8.20 7.23 -0.98
C ASP A 125 -7.00 8.17 -0.91
N VAL A 126 -6.18 8.08 0.16
CA VAL A 126 -4.99 8.92 0.33
C VAL A 126 -3.95 8.65 -0.74
N ILE A 127 -3.69 7.38 -1.07
CA ILE A 127 -2.69 7.01 -2.09
C ILE A 127 -3.18 7.41 -3.49
N ALA A 128 -4.45 7.18 -3.80
CA ALA A 128 -5.03 7.56 -5.09
C ALA A 128 -5.01 9.09 -5.30
N ASP A 129 -5.39 9.87 -4.28
CA ASP A 129 -5.39 11.34 -4.33
C ASP A 129 -3.94 11.88 -4.43
N ALA A 130 -3.01 11.35 -3.63
CA ALA A 130 -1.60 11.75 -3.71
C ALA A 130 -0.99 11.44 -5.08
N SER A 131 -1.31 10.28 -5.66
CA SER A 131 -0.85 9.89 -7.01
C SER A 131 -1.40 10.84 -8.07
N MET A 132 -2.69 11.17 -8.02
CA MET A 132 -3.32 12.13 -8.92
C MET A 132 -2.68 13.53 -8.81
N LEU A 133 -2.44 14.01 -7.59
CA LEU A 133 -1.79 15.30 -7.37
C LEU A 133 -0.38 15.33 -7.97
N LEU A 134 0.41 14.28 -7.74
CA LEU A 134 1.77 14.18 -8.26
C LEU A 134 1.81 14.02 -9.80
N GLU A 135 0.86 13.29 -10.37
CA GLU A 135 0.72 13.14 -11.83
C GLU A 135 0.39 14.47 -12.51
N GLU A 136 -0.57 15.22 -11.97
CA GLU A 136 -0.90 16.56 -12.48
C GLU A 136 0.30 17.50 -12.40
N MET A 137 1.03 17.50 -11.28
CA MET A 137 2.24 18.28 -11.11
C MET A 137 3.35 17.88 -12.10
N ALA A 138 3.50 16.59 -12.37
CA ALA A 138 4.46 16.06 -13.34
C ALA A 138 4.11 16.50 -14.77
N ASN A 139 2.81 16.67 -15.08
CA ASN A 139 2.31 17.22 -16.34
C ASN A 139 2.37 18.75 -16.42
N GLY A 140 2.91 19.43 -15.39
CA GLY A 140 3.05 20.87 -15.34
C GLY A 140 1.81 21.62 -14.86
N ASN A 141 0.77 20.90 -14.41
CA ASN A 141 -0.42 21.52 -13.83
C ASN A 141 -0.21 21.72 -12.32
N PHE A 142 0.13 22.94 -11.94
CA PHE A 142 0.31 23.32 -10.53
C PHE A 142 -0.94 23.96 -9.89
N ASP A 143 -2.07 24.08 -10.62
CA ASP A 143 -3.36 24.52 -10.06
C ASP A 143 -4.25 23.33 -9.70
N VAL A 144 -3.64 22.27 -9.19
CA VAL A 144 -4.32 21.06 -8.74
C VAL A 144 -4.58 21.11 -7.23
N ARG A 145 -5.74 20.58 -6.81
CA ARG A 145 -6.14 20.50 -5.40
C ARG A 145 -6.58 19.08 -5.04
N THR A 146 -6.35 18.71 -3.78
CA THR A 146 -6.86 17.45 -3.21
C THR A 146 -8.38 17.36 -3.30
N ARG A 147 -8.88 16.17 -3.59
CA ARG A 147 -10.31 15.82 -3.58
C ARG A 147 -10.73 15.06 -2.34
N ALA A 148 -9.76 14.61 -1.53
CA ALA A 148 -9.95 13.74 -0.38
C ALA A 148 -9.35 14.33 0.91
N GLU A 149 -9.48 15.64 1.13
CA GLU A 149 -8.84 16.35 2.26
C GLU A 149 -9.19 15.75 3.61
N GLU A 150 -10.45 15.33 3.81
CA GLU A 150 -10.95 14.69 5.02
C GLU A 150 -10.36 13.31 5.29
N ARG A 151 -9.76 12.65 4.28
CA ARG A 151 -9.10 11.34 4.40
C ARG A 151 -7.68 11.44 4.94
N TYR A 152 -7.07 12.62 4.85
CA TYR A 152 -5.72 12.85 5.36
C TYR A 152 -5.73 13.07 6.86
N VAL A 153 -5.94 11.99 7.63
CA VAL A 153 -6.01 12.03 9.10
C VAL A 153 -4.66 11.67 9.73
N GLY A 154 -4.41 12.15 10.93
CA GLY A 154 -3.21 11.84 11.70
C GLY A 154 -1.92 12.16 10.93
N ARG A 155 -1.02 11.20 10.80
CA ARG A 155 0.27 11.40 10.11
C ARG A 155 0.14 11.60 8.58
N CYS A 156 -0.94 11.15 7.97
CA CYS A 156 -1.19 11.39 6.55
C CYS A 156 -1.42 12.89 6.25
N GLN A 157 -1.84 13.69 7.23
CA GLN A 157 -1.97 15.14 7.09
C GLN A 157 -0.62 15.80 6.73
N ASN A 158 0.48 15.31 7.32
CA ASN A 158 1.81 15.83 7.01
C ASN A 158 2.22 15.55 5.55
N LEU A 159 1.77 14.43 4.97
CA LEU A 159 1.98 14.12 3.56
C LEU A 159 1.29 15.16 2.67
N LEU A 160 0.01 15.48 2.94
CA LEU A 160 -0.73 16.49 2.19
C LEU A 160 -0.08 17.87 2.30
N ILE A 161 0.35 18.27 3.52
CA ILE A 161 1.05 19.54 3.75
C ILE A 161 2.33 19.59 2.90
N SER A 162 3.09 18.50 2.86
CA SER A 162 4.34 18.42 2.08
C SER A 162 4.08 18.50 0.58
N ILE A 163 3.06 17.80 0.07
CA ILE A 163 2.65 17.87 -1.34
C ILE A 163 2.22 19.30 -1.70
N ARG A 164 1.39 19.92 -0.88
CA ARG A 164 0.94 21.32 -1.10
C ARG A 164 2.11 22.31 -1.10
N LYS A 165 3.07 22.13 -0.19
CA LYS A 165 4.27 22.95 -0.16
C LYS A 165 5.10 22.77 -1.43
N LEU A 166 5.35 21.52 -1.85
CA LEU A 166 6.08 21.20 -3.07
C LEU A 166 5.40 21.81 -4.30
N ASN A 167 4.08 21.64 -4.42
CA ASN A 167 3.28 22.21 -5.50
C ASN A 167 3.45 23.74 -5.60
N ARG A 168 3.30 24.42 -4.47
CA ARG A 168 3.45 25.88 -4.41
C ARG A 168 4.87 26.32 -4.77
N ASP A 169 5.89 25.67 -4.22
CA ASP A 169 7.29 26.05 -4.44
C ASP A 169 7.69 25.82 -5.91
N LEU A 170 7.20 24.73 -6.53
CA LEU A 170 7.38 24.48 -7.96
C LEU A 170 6.64 25.50 -8.83
N SER A 171 5.39 25.83 -8.50
CA SER A 171 4.61 26.85 -9.20
C SER A 171 5.31 28.21 -9.20
N LEU A 172 5.81 28.63 -8.04
CA LEU A 172 6.57 29.88 -7.90
C LEU A 172 7.86 29.85 -8.72
N THR A 173 8.60 28.74 -8.68
CA THR A 173 9.85 28.57 -9.43
C THR A 173 9.60 28.63 -10.92
N MET A 174 8.56 27.94 -11.42
CA MET A 174 8.21 27.98 -12.85
C MET A 174 7.76 29.36 -13.28
N GLY A 175 7.00 30.08 -12.46
CA GLY A 175 6.66 31.49 -12.71
C GLY A 175 7.89 32.40 -12.81
N GLN A 176 8.89 32.15 -11.95
CA GLN A 176 10.15 32.90 -11.98
C GLN A 176 11.02 32.57 -13.21
N ILE A 177 11.05 31.30 -13.62
CA ILE A 177 11.72 30.86 -14.86
C ILE A 177 11.07 31.53 -16.08
N ASN A 178 9.74 31.52 -16.19
CA ASN A 178 9.03 32.16 -17.26
C ASN A 178 9.37 33.69 -17.34
N LYS A 179 9.31 34.38 -16.21
CA LYS A 179 9.69 35.80 -16.16
C LYS A 179 11.13 36.05 -16.58
N SER A 180 12.06 35.16 -16.15
CA SER A 180 13.47 35.25 -16.56
C SER A 180 13.64 34.97 -18.06
N ALA A 181 12.91 34.00 -18.61
CA ALA A 181 12.91 33.72 -20.06
C ALA A 181 12.40 34.91 -20.88
N ASP A 182 11.33 35.57 -20.42
CA ASP A 182 10.81 36.80 -21.08
C ASP A 182 11.83 37.93 -21.03
N GLN A 183 12.55 38.11 -19.93
CA GLN A 183 13.62 39.10 -19.81
C GLN A 183 14.79 38.79 -20.75
N VAL A 184 15.20 37.52 -20.85
CA VAL A 184 16.24 37.09 -21.81
C VAL A 184 15.78 37.32 -23.26
N ALA A 185 14.53 36.96 -23.58
CA ALA A 185 13.98 37.22 -24.91
C ALA A 185 13.96 38.73 -25.26
N SER A 186 13.52 39.57 -24.33
CA SER A 186 13.53 41.04 -24.50
C SER A 186 14.96 41.58 -24.63
N GLY A 187 15.89 41.16 -23.79
CA GLY A 187 17.30 41.51 -23.86
C GLY A 187 17.95 41.09 -25.17
N SER A 188 17.64 39.90 -25.66
CA SER A 188 18.12 39.41 -26.96
C SER A 188 17.60 40.27 -28.12
N GLY A 189 16.33 40.72 -28.04
CA GLY A 189 15.76 41.66 -29.00
C GLY A 189 16.51 43.01 -28.99
N GLN A 190 16.84 43.54 -27.82
CA GLN A 190 17.62 44.76 -27.66
C GLN A 190 19.04 44.63 -28.23
N VAL A 191 19.72 43.49 -27.95
CA VAL A 191 21.05 43.20 -28.51
C VAL A 191 20.98 43.11 -30.04
N SER A 192 19.97 42.45 -30.60
CA SER A 192 19.78 42.37 -32.04
C SER A 192 19.59 43.77 -32.69
N SER A 193 18.74 44.60 -32.09
CA SER A 193 18.52 45.97 -32.55
C SER A 193 19.79 46.82 -32.43
N GLY A 194 20.54 46.69 -31.33
CA GLY A 194 21.84 47.34 -31.15
C GLY A 194 22.89 46.90 -32.17
N ALA A 195 22.94 45.60 -32.48
CA ALA A 195 23.85 45.08 -33.53
C ALA A 195 23.51 45.61 -34.93
N GLN A 196 22.22 45.73 -35.26
CA GLN A 196 21.78 46.34 -36.51
C GLN A 196 22.17 47.86 -36.63
N ALA A 197 21.96 48.63 -35.54
CA ALA A 197 22.36 49.99 -35.45
C ALA A 197 23.87 50.13 -35.56
N LEU A 198 24.66 49.27 -34.93
CA LEU A 198 26.11 49.24 -35.05
C LEU A 198 26.58 48.94 -36.50
N ALA A 199 25.96 47.96 -37.14
CA ALA A 199 26.27 47.59 -38.53
C ALA A 199 25.97 48.76 -39.46
N GLN A 200 24.85 49.47 -39.28
CA GLN A 200 24.50 50.71 -40.06
C GLN A 200 25.53 51.78 -39.78
N GLY A 201 25.88 52.08 -38.53
CA GLY A 201 26.89 53.07 -38.17
C GLY A 201 28.28 52.74 -38.72
N ALA A 202 28.67 51.46 -38.74
CA ALA A 202 29.93 51.02 -39.36
C ALA A 202 29.94 51.25 -40.88
N THR A 203 28.81 51.03 -41.54
CA THR A 203 28.65 51.30 -42.97
C THR A 203 28.75 52.79 -43.27
N GLU A 204 28.12 53.65 -42.45
CA GLU A 204 28.20 55.13 -42.59
C GLU A 204 29.61 55.58 -42.26
N GLN A 205 30.31 55.07 -41.29
CA GLN A 205 31.70 55.34 -40.99
C GLN A 205 32.62 54.95 -42.16
N ALA A 206 32.43 53.82 -42.79
CA ALA A 206 33.20 53.39 -43.96
C ALA A 206 33.03 54.33 -45.12
N ALA A 207 31.81 54.80 -45.42
CA ALA A 207 31.53 55.79 -46.44
C ALA A 207 32.20 57.14 -46.14
N ALA A 208 32.13 57.61 -44.88
CA ALA A 208 32.79 58.86 -44.49
C ALA A 208 34.33 58.74 -44.57
N VAL A 209 34.93 57.58 -44.23
CA VAL A 209 36.38 57.39 -44.43
C VAL A 209 36.75 57.36 -45.89
N GLN A 210 35.94 56.81 -46.78
CA GLN A 210 36.17 56.88 -48.25
C GLN A 210 36.10 58.29 -48.76
N GLU A 211 35.13 59.11 -48.34
CA GLU A 211 35.02 60.51 -48.69
C GLU A 211 36.21 61.34 -48.19
N LEU A 212 36.66 61.10 -46.95
CA LEU A 212 37.86 61.71 -46.40
C LEU A 212 39.10 61.35 -47.22
N ALA A 213 39.25 60.05 -47.59
CA ALA A 213 40.37 59.59 -48.42
C ALA A 213 40.38 60.34 -49.84
N ALA A 214 39.20 60.46 -50.43
CA ALA A 214 39.07 61.21 -51.70
C ALA A 214 39.40 62.69 -51.50
N THR A 215 38.96 63.32 -50.43
CA THR A 215 39.29 64.73 -50.12
C THR A 215 40.78 64.92 -49.87
N ILE A 216 41.44 64.01 -49.14
CA ILE A 216 42.90 64.03 -48.92
C ILE A 216 43.67 63.93 -50.29
N ALA A 217 43.20 63.05 -51.18
CA ALA A 217 43.80 62.91 -52.52
C ALA A 217 43.67 64.19 -53.30
N ASN A 218 42.50 64.85 -53.27
CA ASN A 218 42.29 66.16 -53.94
C ASN A 218 43.17 67.24 -53.32
N ILE A 219 43.27 67.36 -52.03
CA ILE A 219 44.16 68.33 -51.34
C ILE A 219 45.61 68.06 -51.71
N SER A 220 46.07 66.77 -51.74
CA SER A 220 47.41 66.41 -52.14
C SER A 220 47.71 66.86 -53.56
N GLN A 221 46.76 66.71 -54.48
CA GLN A 221 46.92 67.22 -55.86
C GLN A 221 47.00 68.76 -55.92
N GLN A 222 46.11 69.44 -55.16
CA GLN A 222 46.14 70.94 -55.11
C GLN A 222 47.45 71.49 -54.51
N VAL A 223 48.01 70.78 -53.48
CA VAL A 223 49.33 71.14 -52.91
C VAL A 223 50.45 70.99 -53.97
N LYS A 224 50.39 69.92 -54.79
CA LYS A 224 51.33 69.71 -55.87
C LYS A 224 51.22 70.73 -56.93
N ASP A 225 50.00 71.05 -57.38
CA ASP A 225 49.72 72.08 -58.38
C ASP A 225 50.15 73.47 -57.88
N THR A 226 49.92 73.75 -56.58
CA THR A 226 50.36 75.01 -55.94
C THR A 226 51.88 75.12 -55.88
N ALA A 227 52.58 73.99 -55.58
CA ALA A 227 54.05 73.90 -55.56
C ALA A 227 54.64 74.13 -56.98
N GLU A 228 53.99 73.57 -58.01
CA GLU A 228 54.38 73.77 -59.41
C GLU A 228 54.16 75.21 -59.83
N ASN A 229 53.02 75.84 -59.57
CA ASN A 229 52.76 77.25 -59.85
C ASN A 229 53.75 78.17 -59.09
N ALA A 230 54.12 77.86 -57.86
CA ALA A 230 55.13 78.66 -57.14
C ALA A 230 56.49 78.54 -57.75
N ARG A 231 56.88 77.37 -58.30
CA ARG A 231 58.12 77.20 -59.07
C ARG A 231 58.09 78.01 -60.35
N ASP A 232 56.98 77.97 -61.09
CA ASP A 232 56.85 78.74 -62.35
C ASP A 232 56.87 80.23 -62.09
N ALA A 233 56.18 80.72 -61.05
CA ALA A 233 56.23 82.12 -60.61
C ALA A 233 57.68 82.58 -60.27
N ARG A 234 58.41 81.70 -59.59
CA ARG A 234 59.83 81.91 -59.26
C ARG A 234 60.69 81.97 -60.52
N ASN A 235 60.47 81.06 -61.47
CA ASN A 235 61.21 81.06 -62.74
C ASN A 235 60.89 82.34 -63.56
N GLN A 236 59.62 82.76 -63.63
CA GLN A 236 59.24 84.03 -64.28
C GLN A 236 59.85 85.23 -63.57
N SER A 237 59.88 85.25 -62.23
CA SER A 237 60.50 86.33 -61.47
C SER A 237 62.02 86.40 -61.74
N ASN A 238 62.70 85.22 -61.79
CA ASN A 238 64.12 85.15 -62.13
C ASN A 238 64.38 85.66 -63.58
N MET A 239 63.54 85.26 -64.58
CA MET A 239 63.67 85.70 -65.93
C MET A 239 63.44 87.24 -66.07
N ALA A 240 62.46 87.76 -65.32
CA ALA A 240 62.20 89.20 -65.28
C ALA A 240 63.37 89.95 -64.59
N GLY A 241 63.98 89.34 -63.55
CA GLY A 241 65.19 89.88 -62.90
C GLY A 241 66.37 89.96 -63.87
N ASP A 242 66.59 88.84 -64.60
CA ASP A 242 67.67 88.78 -65.58
C ASP A 242 67.46 89.78 -66.77
N GLU A 243 66.20 90.07 -67.09
CA GLU A 243 65.90 91.09 -68.19
C GLU A 243 66.12 92.50 -67.69
N VAL A 244 65.83 92.78 -66.42
CA VAL A 244 66.11 94.06 -65.78
C VAL A 244 67.61 94.35 -65.63
N GLU A 245 68.42 93.29 -65.42
CA GLU A 245 69.87 93.41 -65.27
C GLU A 245 70.58 93.67 -66.63
N LYS A 246 69.91 93.38 -67.74
CA LYS A 246 70.42 93.57 -69.12
C LYS A 246 70.12 94.94 -69.73
N CYS A 247 69.33 95.79 -69.06
CA CYS A 247 69.02 97.15 -69.48
C CYS A 247 69.93 98.16 -68.75
#